data_88084321b02cbeab1b7d4b448f7b9fec
#
_entry.id   88084321b02cbeab1b7d4b448f7b9fec
#
_cell.length_a   1.000
_cell.length_b   1.000
_cell.length_c   1.000
_cell.angle_alpha   90.00
_cell.angle_beta   90.00
_cell.angle_gamma   90.00
#
_symmetry.space_group_name_H-M   'P 1'
#
loop_
_entity.id
_entity.type
_entity.pdbx_description
1 polymer ?
#
loop_
_entity_poly.entity_id
_entity_poly.type
_entity_poly.pdbx_seq_one_letter_code
_entity_poly.pdbx_strand_id
1 'polypeptide(L)'
;GVQTCALPIYEAEMNFGTVKLKMIDVENIKNIDEDFELNTGSPHFVKYVENLENFDVYKNGNSIRNSERYAQEGINVNFVEKTDENKIFVRTYERGVEDETYSCGTGVTACSLVYMLQNHVEKVDVKVLGGNLKVYAEQSENGFKNVWLEGPAKQVFKGKINL
;
A
#
# COMPACT_ATOMS: atom_id res chain seq x y z
N GLY A 1 22.38 -26.55 14.18
CA GLY A 1 22.47 -25.61 13.10
C GLY A 1 22.02 -24.24 13.59
N VAL A 2 22.90 -23.24 13.55
CA VAL A 2 22.54 -21.84 13.83
C VAL A 2 21.74 -21.35 12.64
N GLN A 3 20.45 -21.14 12.83
CA GLN A 3 19.60 -20.51 11.82
C GLN A 3 19.91 -19.01 11.83
N THR A 4 20.79 -18.58 10.94
CA THR A 4 20.98 -17.15 10.69
C THR A 4 19.75 -16.64 9.95
N CYS A 5 18.80 -16.04 10.66
CA CYS A 5 17.79 -15.19 10.05
C CYS A 5 18.54 -13.97 9.48
N ALA A 6 18.85 -14.01 8.19
CA ALA A 6 19.20 -12.78 7.48
C ALA A 6 17.94 -11.90 7.47
N LEU A 7 17.92 -10.88 8.30
CA LEU A 7 16.88 -9.83 8.23
C LEU A 7 16.99 -9.19 6.84
N PRO A 8 15.86 -8.96 6.16
CA PRO A 8 15.90 -8.23 4.91
C PRO A 8 16.50 -6.85 5.16
N ILE A 9 17.48 -6.46 4.33
CA ILE A 9 18.08 -5.14 4.38
C ILE A 9 17.11 -4.20 3.69
N TYR A 10 16.51 -3.28 4.44
CA TYR A 10 15.70 -2.21 3.91
C TYR A 10 16.54 -0.95 3.77
N GLU A 11 16.46 -0.31 2.62
CA GLU A 11 17.03 1.01 2.38
C GLU A 11 16.04 2.07 2.84
N ALA A 12 16.49 3.03 3.65
CA ALA A 12 15.66 4.12 4.13
C ALA A 12 16.43 5.43 4.16
N GLU A 13 15.78 6.51 3.70
CA GLU A 13 16.27 7.88 3.80
C GLU A 13 15.51 8.59 4.92
N MET A 14 16.25 9.24 5.83
CA MET A 14 15.65 10.01 6.93
C MET A 14 15.90 11.50 6.71
N ASN A 15 14.82 12.27 6.65
CA ASN A 15 14.81 13.71 6.62
C ASN A 15 14.02 14.24 7.83
N PHE A 16 14.16 15.51 8.19
CA PHE A 16 13.50 16.11 9.33
C PHE A 16 12.00 15.76 9.41
N GLY A 17 11.65 14.79 10.28
CA GLY A 17 10.27 14.40 10.54
C GLY A 17 9.63 13.49 9.49
N THR A 18 10.35 13.07 8.45
CA THR A 18 9.89 12.11 7.45
C THR A 18 10.87 10.95 7.28
N VAL A 19 10.35 9.79 6.92
CA VAL A 19 11.12 8.62 6.50
C VAL A 19 10.65 8.22 5.11
N LYS A 20 11.60 7.98 4.21
CA LYS A 20 11.37 7.44 2.88
C LYS A 20 11.94 6.03 2.85
N LEU A 21 11.09 5.05 2.64
CA LEU A 21 11.41 3.63 2.68
C LEU A 21 11.43 3.06 1.27
N LYS A 22 12.51 2.38 0.91
CA LYS A 22 12.59 1.61 -0.34
C LYS A 22 11.66 0.41 -0.25
N MET A 23 10.73 0.36 -1.18
CA MET A 23 9.84 -0.80 -1.37
C MET A 23 10.44 -1.75 -2.41
N ILE A 24 9.86 -2.93 -2.55
CA ILE A 24 10.24 -3.85 -3.61
C ILE A 24 9.82 -3.27 -4.98
N ASP A 25 10.58 -3.59 -6.00
CA ASP A 25 10.15 -3.36 -7.37
C ASP A 25 8.94 -4.24 -7.68
N VAL A 26 8.02 -3.74 -8.50
CA VAL A 26 6.76 -4.41 -8.78
C VAL A 26 6.64 -4.71 -10.27
N GLU A 27 6.46 -5.99 -10.57
CA GLU A 27 6.16 -6.48 -11.91
C GLU A 27 4.74 -7.06 -11.93
N ASN A 28 4.17 -7.17 -13.14
CA ASN A 28 2.92 -7.89 -13.37
C ASN A 28 1.70 -7.34 -12.61
N ILE A 29 1.36 -6.08 -12.84
CA ILE A 29 0.06 -5.55 -12.42
C ILE A 29 -1.02 -6.18 -13.30
N LYS A 30 -1.91 -6.97 -12.68
CA LYS A 30 -2.98 -7.69 -13.37
C LYS A 30 -4.26 -6.89 -13.37
N ASN A 31 -4.91 -6.78 -14.52
CA ASN A 31 -6.28 -6.30 -14.64
C ASN A 31 -7.26 -7.44 -14.32
N ILE A 32 -8.24 -7.15 -13.50
CA ILE A 32 -9.35 -8.03 -13.13
C ILE A 32 -10.64 -7.25 -13.40
N ASP A 33 -11.12 -7.33 -14.62
CA ASP A 33 -12.20 -6.48 -15.14
C ASP A 33 -11.85 -4.98 -15.03
N GLU A 34 -12.48 -4.25 -14.14
CA GLU A 34 -12.21 -2.84 -13.87
C GLU A 34 -11.27 -2.63 -12.67
N ASP A 35 -10.89 -3.70 -11.98
CA ASP A 35 -10.08 -3.70 -10.76
C ASP A 35 -8.65 -4.21 -11.05
N PHE A 36 -7.76 -4.18 -10.06
CA PHE A 36 -6.37 -4.55 -10.22
C PHE A 36 -5.87 -5.48 -9.11
N GLU A 37 -4.98 -6.39 -9.47
CA GLU A 37 -4.19 -7.18 -8.53
C GLU A 37 -2.70 -6.96 -8.73
N LEU A 38 -1.96 -6.78 -7.65
CA LEU A 38 -0.51 -6.72 -7.65
C LEU A 38 0.06 -7.12 -6.29
N ASN A 39 1.38 -7.34 -6.26
CA ASN A 39 2.11 -7.69 -5.04
C ASN A 39 3.20 -6.64 -4.78
N THR A 40 3.12 -5.95 -3.66
CA THR A 40 4.09 -4.94 -3.18
C THR A 40 4.82 -5.40 -1.92
N GLY A 41 4.99 -6.72 -1.75
CA GLY A 41 5.48 -7.40 -0.55
C GLY A 41 4.36 -8.17 0.16
N SER A 42 3.12 -7.88 -0.17
CA SER A 42 1.92 -8.67 0.11
C SER A 42 0.92 -8.52 -1.04
N PRO A 43 -0.01 -9.46 -1.22
CA PRO A 43 -1.00 -9.37 -2.29
C PRO A 43 -2.05 -8.30 -1.99
N HIS A 44 -2.37 -7.50 -3.01
CA HIS A 44 -3.34 -6.41 -2.95
C HIS A 44 -4.33 -6.46 -4.10
N PHE A 45 -5.59 -6.30 -3.76
CA PHE A 45 -6.68 -5.98 -4.67
C PHE A 45 -6.96 -4.49 -4.57
N VAL A 46 -7.06 -3.80 -5.70
CA VAL A 46 -7.27 -2.35 -5.79
C VAL A 46 -8.53 -2.06 -6.58
N LYS A 47 -9.46 -1.36 -5.96
CA LYS A 47 -10.75 -1.00 -6.54
C LYS A 47 -11.00 0.50 -6.42
N TYR A 48 -11.31 1.16 -7.55
CA TYR A 48 -11.78 2.54 -7.53
C TYR A 48 -13.25 2.60 -7.12
N VAL A 49 -13.54 3.57 -6.27
CA VAL A 49 -14.91 3.85 -5.80
C VAL A 49 -15.14 5.35 -5.70
N GLU A 50 -16.39 5.76 -5.71
CA GLU A 50 -16.81 7.14 -5.45
C GLU A 50 -17.23 7.29 -3.99
N ASN A 51 -17.10 8.51 -3.43
CA ASN A 51 -17.49 8.84 -2.06
C ASN A 51 -16.89 7.91 -0.99
N LEU A 52 -15.57 7.69 -1.10
CA LEU A 52 -14.83 6.77 -0.23
C LEU A 52 -14.93 7.15 1.26
N GLU A 53 -15.13 8.43 1.58
CA GLU A 53 -15.33 8.91 2.97
C GLU A 53 -16.48 8.17 3.67
N ASN A 54 -17.60 7.92 2.95
CA ASN A 54 -18.81 7.25 3.48
C ASN A 54 -18.94 5.79 3.03
N PHE A 55 -17.91 5.23 2.40
CA PHE A 55 -17.93 3.88 1.86
C PHE A 55 -17.79 2.84 2.99
N ASP A 56 -18.58 1.78 2.94
CA ASP A 56 -18.50 0.66 3.90
C ASP A 56 -17.34 -0.28 3.54
N VAL A 57 -16.13 0.12 3.98
CA VAL A 57 -14.88 -0.62 3.72
C VAL A 57 -14.92 -2.01 4.35
N TYR A 58 -15.45 -2.13 5.58
CA TYR A 58 -15.53 -3.42 6.27
C TYR A 58 -16.36 -4.43 5.48
N LYS A 59 -17.60 -4.07 5.17
CA LYS A 59 -18.53 -4.97 4.47
C LYS A 59 -18.00 -5.37 3.09
N ASN A 60 -17.58 -4.41 2.30
CA ASN A 60 -17.11 -4.67 0.93
C ASN A 60 -15.76 -5.39 0.93
N GLY A 61 -14.83 -4.99 1.80
CA GLY A 61 -13.52 -5.62 1.95
C GLY A 61 -13.63 -7.07 2.40
N ASN A 62 -14.45 -7.34 3.41
CA ASN A 62 -14.74 -8.69 3.89
C ASN A 62 -15.34 -9.57 2.79
N SER A 63 -16.29 -9.04 2.01
CA SER A 63 -16.91 -9.77 0.90
C SER A 63 -15.89 -10.18 -0.17
N ILE A 64 -15.01 -9.28 -0.57
CA ILE A 64 -13.95 -9.55 -1.55
C ILE A 64 -12.93 -10.53 -0.98
N ARG A 65 -12.41 -10.25 0.23
CA ARG A 65 -11.39 -11.06 0.93
C ARG A 65 -11.81 -12.52 1.08
N ASN A 66 -13.09 -12.77 1.33
CA ASN A 66 -13.66 -14.10 1.55
C ASN A 66 -14.36 -14.68 0.31
N SER A 67 -14.25 -14.03 -0.85
CA SER A 67 -14.75 -14.59 -2.11
C SER A 67 -14.01 -15.88 -2.48
N GLU A 68 -14.62 -16.72 -3.31
CA GLU A 68 -14.03 -17.99 -3.75
C GLU A 68 -12.60 -17.82 -4.28
N ARG A 69 -12.34 -16.72 -4.96
CA ARG A 69 -11.01 -16.38 -5.53
C ARG A 69 -9.93 -16.18 -4.47
N TYR A 70 -10.26 -15.59 -3.30
CA TYR A 70 -9.29 -15.16 -2.30
C TYR A 70 -9.43 -15.88 -0.96
N ALA A 71 -10.44 -16.70 -0.77
CA ALA A 71 -10.74 -17.31 0.54
C ALA A 71 -9.58 -18.11 1.13
N GLN A 72 -8.79 -18.79 0.29
CA GLN A 72 -7.73 -19.68 0.74
C GLN A 72 -6.47 -18.90 1.16
N GLU A 73 -5.94 -18.02 0.32
CA GLU A 73 -4.66 -17.34 0.58
C GLU A 73 -4.86 -15.94 1.19
N GLY A 74 -6.02 -15.36 0.94
CA GLY A 74 -6.38 -14.02 1.35
C GLY A 74 -5.69 -12.93 0.54
N ILE A 75 -6.30 -11.74 0.57
CA ILE A 75 -5.78 -10.56 -0.10
C ILE A 75 -6.12 -9.32 0.73
N ASN A 76 -5.24 -8.30 0.73
CA ASN A 76 -5.58 -6.98 1.24
C ASN A 76 -6.47 -6.29 0.21
N VAL A 77 -7.58 -5.71 0.65
CA VAL A 77 -8.52 -5.04 -0.25
C VAL A 77 -8.43 -3.54 -0.04
N ASN A 78 -8.08 -2.83 -1.10
CA ASN A 78 -7.86 -1.40 -1.06
C ASN A 78 -8.91 -0.70 -1.93
N PHE A 79 -9.58 0.29 -1.35
CA PHE A 79 -10.50 1.16 -2.04
C PHE A 79 -9.85 2.51 -2.27
N VAL A 80 -10.00 3.04 -3.49
CA VAL A 80 -9.31 4.25 -3.96
C VAL A 80 -10.31 5.24 -4.50
N GLU A 81 -10.17 6.49 -4.10
CA GLU A 81 -10.85 7.63 -4.71
C GLU A 81 -9.83 8.64 -5.20
N LYS A 82 -9.96 9.09 -6.45
CA LYS A 82 -9.17 10.21 -6.97
C LYS A 82 -9.74 11.51 -6.42
N THR A 83 -8.94 12.24 -5.65
CA THR A 83 -9.39 13.48 -5.00
C THR A 83 -8.95 14.74 -5.72
N ASP A 84 -7.81 14.69 -6.44
CA ASP A 84 -7.25 15.81 -7.19
C ASP A 84 -6.22 15.28 -8.22
N GLU A 85 -5.57 16.15 -8.97
CA GLU A 85 -4.44 15.78 -9.82
C GLU A 85 -3.30 15.20 -8.96
N ASN A 86 -2.87 13.98 -9.29
CA ASN A 86 -1.84 13.21 -8.58
C ASN A 86 -2.11 13.01 -7.08
N LYS A 87 -3.38 13.07 -6.67
CA LYS A 87 -3.79 12.81 -5.30
C LYS A 87 -4.90 11.77 -5.24
N ILE A 88 -4.74 10.83 -4.34
CA ILE A 88 -5.73 9.79 -4.06
C ILE A 88 -6.03 9.69 -2.57
N PHE A 89 -7.24 9.25 -2.25
CA PHE A 89 -7.61 8.79 -0.92
C PHE A 89 -7.70 7.27 -0.94
N VAL A 90 -7.10 6.60 0.06
CA VAL A 90 -7.04 5.15 0.16
C VAL A 90 -7.55 4.70 1.51
N ARG A 91 -8.42 3.68 1.51
CA ARG A 91 -8.88 2.96 2.69
C ARG A 91 -8.71 1.46 2.44
N THR A 92 -8.22 0.72 3.46
CA THR A 92 -7.79 -0.67 3.31
C THR A 92 -8.44 -1.58 4.35
N TYR A 93 -9.09 -2.65 3.87
CA TYR A 93 -9.41 -3.84 4.66
C TYR A 93 -8.20 -4.78 4.62
N GLU A 94 -7.57 -5.01 5.76
CA GLU A 94 -6.26 -5.66 5.82
C GLU A 94 -6.37 -7.15 6.15
N ARG A 95 -5.76 -7.98 5.31
CA ARG A 95 -5.61 -9.41 5.52
C ARG A 95 -4.83 -9.71 6.80
N GLY A 96 -5.38 -10.56 7.65
CA GLY A 96 -4.76 -10.94 8.94
C GLY A 96 -5.19 -10.05 10.10
N VAL A 97 -5.62 -8.81 9.85
CA VAL A 97 -6.36 -7.97 10.80
C VAL A 97 -7.85 -8.25 10.68
N GLU A 98 -8.31 -8.50 9.44
CA GLU A 98 -9.69 -8.78 9.06
C GLU A 98 -10.63 -7.62 9.43
N ASP A 99 -10.09 -6.40 9.30
CA ASP A 99 -10.80 -5.15 9.55
C ASP A 99 -10.13 -4.00 8.77
N GLU A 100 -10.76 -2.81 8.79
CA GLU A 100 -10.16 -1.60 8.27
C GLU A 100 -9.04 -1.10 9.17
N THR A 101 -7.91 -0.72 8.57
CA THR A 101 -6.76 -0.14 9.29
C THR A 101 -6.56 1.33 8.96
N TYR A 102 -5.91 2.07 9.87
CA TYR A 102 -5.61 3.49 9.65
C TYR A 102 -4.66 3.73 8.48
N SER A 103 -3.77 2.78 8.19
CA SER A 103 -2.83 2.86 7.08
C SER A 103 -2.17 1.50 6.84
N CYS A 104 -2.13 1.07 5.58
CA CYS A 104 -1.38 -0.09 5.11
C CYS A 104 -0.32 0.39 4.10
N GLY A 105 0.96 0.39 4.48
CA GLY A 105 2.03 0.94 3.65
C GLY A 105 2.17 0.25 2.29
N THR A 106 2.09 -1.09 2.26
CA THR A 106 2.09 -1.87 1.01
C THR A 106 0.84 -1.62 0.18
N GLY A 107 -0.32 -1.43 0.82
CA GLY A 107 -1.59 -1.09 0.16
C GLY A 107 -1.55 0.30 -0.47
N VAL A 108 -1.05 1.30 0.25
CA VAL A 108 -0.82 2.65 -0.29
C VAL A 108 0.10 2.61 -1.51
N THR A 109 1.18 1.83 -1.42
CA THR A 109 2.09 1.62 -2.56
C THR A 109 1.35 1.00 -3.74
N ALA A 110 0.60 -0.08 -3.53
CA ALA A 110 -0.17 -0.74 -4.58
C ALA A 110 -1.14 0.20 -5.30
N CYS A 111 -1.94 0.97 -4.54
CA CYS A 111 -2.88 1.94 -5.09
C CYS A 111 -2.19 3.03 -5.90
N SER A 112 -1.05 3.51 -5.41
CA SER A 112 -0.27 4.54 -6.10
C SER A 112 0.31 4.04 -7.41
N LEU A 113 0.83 2.81 -7.46
CA LEU A 113 1.37 2.22 -8.69
C LEU A 113 0.27 2.00 -9.74
N VAL A 114 -0.93 1.58 -9.33
CA VAL A 114 -2.08 1.50 -10.24
C VAL A 114 -2.45 2.88 -10.78
N TYR A 115 -2.49 3.90 -9.91
CA TYR A 115 -2.76 5.27 -10.34
C TYR A 115 -1.69 5.79 -11.32
N MET A 116 -0.40 5.56 -11.02
CA MET A 116 0.73 5.94 -11.88
C MET A 116 0.65 5.28 -13.26
N LEU A 117 0.29 4.00 -13.30
CA LEU A 117 0.12 3.24 -14.55
C LEU A 117 -0.95 3.87 -15.45
N GLN A 118 -2.06 4.30 -14.87
CA GLN A 118 -3.20 4.88 -15.60
C GLN A 118 -2.99 6.34 -16.02
N ASN A 119 -2.18 7.10 -15.25
CA ASN A 119 -2.03 8.55 -15.45
C ASN A 119 -0.63 8.96 -15.94
N HIS A 120 0.30 8.00 -16.11
CA HIS A 120 1.68 8.23 -16.58
C HIS A 120 2.45 9.26 -15.74
N VAL A 121 2.38 9.11 -14.41
CA VAL A 121 3.08 9.98 -13.45
C VAL A 121 4.01 9.13 -12.57
N GLU A 122 5.03 9.77 -11.98
CA GLU A 122 6.06 9.10 -11.17
C GLU A 122 5.92 9.39 -9.67
N LYS A 123 4.90 10.18 -9.29
CA LYS A 123 4.63 10.55 -7.91
C LYS A 123 3.14 10.68 -7.65
N VAL A 124 2.71 10.18 -6.47
CA VAL A 124 1.33 10.30 -5.99
C VAL A 124 1.35 10.73 -4.52
N ASP A 125 0.54 11.72 -4.18
CA ASP A 125 0.22 12.09 -2.81
C ASP A 125 -1.01 11.28 -2.35
N VAL A 126 -0.92 10.65 -1.19
CA VAL A 126 -1.95 9.72 -0.70
C VAL A 126 -2.48 10.15 0.65
N LYS A 127 -3.78 10.41 0.74
CA LYS A 127 -4.50 10.52 2.01
C LYS A 127 -4.89 9.11 2.47
N VAL A 128 -4.69 8.82 3.75
CA VAL A 128 -5.24 7.66 4.46
C VAL A 128 -5.89 8.12 5.76
N LEU A 129 -6.61 7.27 6.48
CA LEU A 129 -7.19 7.64 7.78
C LEU A 129 -6.12 8.08 8.79
N GLY A 130 -4.93 7.47 8.75
CA GLY A 130 -3.79 7.76 9.64
C GLY A 130 -2.97 9.00 9.26
N GLY A 131 -3.21 9.64 8.13
CA GLY A 131 -2.46 10.83 7.69
C GLY A 131 -2.18 10.90 6.20
N ASN A 132 -1.07 11.51 5.84
CA ASN A 132 -0.68 11.69 4.43
C ASN A 132 0.67 11.02 4.15
N LEU A 133 0.73 10.35 3.02
CA LEU A 133 1.90 9.63 2.53
C LEU A 133 2.20 10.07 1.11
N LYS A 134 3.37 9.70 0.60
CA LYS A 134 3.75 9.90 -0.80
C LYS A 134 4.40 8.63 -1.32
N VAL A 135 4.12 8.32 -2.57
CA VAL A 135 4.79 7.23 -3.28
C VAL A 135 5.47 7.79 -4.51
N TYR A 136 6.67 7.30 -4.76
CA TYR A 136 7.46 7.61 -5.94
C TYR A 136 7.83 6.29 -6.60
N ALA A 137 7.82 6.24 -7.92
CA ALA A 137 8.27 5.09 -8.68
C ALA A 137 8.63 5.47 -10.11
N GLU A 138 9.54 4.74 -10.71
CA GLU A 138 9.87 4.83 -12.13
C GLU A 138 9.16 3.71 -12.89
N GLN A 139 8.43 4.05 -13.96
CA GLN A 139 7.82 3.05 -14.82
C GLN A 139 8.92 2.24 -15.54
N SER A 140 8.73 0.93 -15.62
CA SER A 140 9.58 -0.01 -16.36
C SER A 140 8.75 -0.74 -17.41
N GLU A 141 9.38 -1.60 -18.20
CA GLU A 141 8.72 -2.33 -19.30
C GLU A 141 7.51 -3.17 -18.82
N ASN A 142 7.63 -3.79 -17.62
CA ASN A 142 6.61 -4.71 -17.10
C ASN A 142 6.00 -4.28 -15.76
N GLY A 143 6.23 -3.02 -15.32
CA GLY A 143 5.75 -2.56 -14.02
C GLY A 143 6.49 -1.33 -13.52
N PHE A 144 7.01 -1.37 -12.28
CA PHE A 144 7.66 -0.24 -11.62
C PHE A 144 8.94 -0.67 -10.89
N LYS A 145 9.96 0.17 -10.96
CA LYS A 145 11.22 0.07 -10.24
C LYS A 145 11.46 1.32 -9.41
N ASN A 146 12.48 1.26 -8.55
CA ASN A 146 12.82 2.39 -7.67
C ASN A 146 11.60 2.91 -6.88
N VAL A 147 10.80 1.98 -6.36
CA VAL A 147 9.59 2.29 -5.62
C VAL A 147 9.94 2.76 -4.21
N TRP A 148 9.39 3.90 -3.81
CA TRP A 148 9.62 4.51 -2.50
C TRP A 148 8.31 4.96 -1.86
N LEU A 149 8.16 4.66 -0.58
CA LEU A 149 7.08 5.14 0.29
C LEU A 149 7.65 6.17 1.26
N GLU A 150 7.11 7.39 1.26
CA GLU A 150 7.47 8.46 2.19
C GLU A 150 6.31 8.78 3.12
N GLY A 151 6.61 8.93 4.40
CA GLY A 151 5.63 9.32 5.39
C GLY A 151 6.25 10.01 6.59
N PRO A 152 5.40 10.63 7.44
CA PRO A 152 5.86 11.26 8.68
C PRO A 152 6.35 10.19 9.66
N ALA A 153 7.43 10.51 10.38
CA ALA A 153 7.94 9.68 11.47
C ALA A 153 8.21 10.54 12.70
N LYS A 154 7.66 10.12 13.84
CA LYS A 154 7.83 10.80 15.11
C LYS A 154 8.25 9.82 16.19
N GLN A 155 9.35 10.11 16.87
CA GLN A 155 9.75 9.35 18.05
C GLN A 155 8.74 9.60 19.17
N VAL A 156 8.03 8.54 19.60
CA VAL A 156 6.98 8.63 20.63
C VAL A 156 7.50 8.28 22.02
N PHE A 157 8.52 7.41 22.13
CA PHE A 157 9.19 7.10 23.40
C PHE A 157 10.60 6.54 23.16
N LYS A 158 11.41 6.51 24.23
CA LYS A 158 12.71 5.83 24.29
C LYS A 158 12.76 5.03 25.59
N GLY A 159 13.25 3.79 25.52
CA GLY A 159 13.38 2.91 26.69
C GLY A 159 14.67 2.08 26.64
N LYS A 160 14.96 1.41 27.74
CA LYS A 160 16.03 0.40 27.87
C LYS A 160 15.42 -0.91 28.35
N ILE A 161 15.91 -2.03 27.86
CA ILE A 161 15.59 -3.37 28.32
C ILE A 161 16.89 -4.04 28.78
N ASN A 162 16.86 -4.66 29.93
CA ASN A 162 17.95 -5.55 30.38
C ASN A 162 17.57 -6.96 30.00
N LEU A 163 18.40 -7.62 29.21
CA LEU A 163 18.27 -9.01 28.79
C LEU A 163 19.02 -9.92 29.74
#